data_c7be70127cb5cbf91ca3200f24307c28
#
_entry.id   c7be70127cb5cbf91ca3200f24307c28
#
_cell.length_a   1.000
_cell.length_b   1.000
_cell.length_c   1.000
_cell.angle_alpha   90.00
_cell.angle_beta   90.00
_cell.angle_gamma   90.00
#
_symmetry.space_group_name_H-M   'P 1'
#
loop_
_entity.id
_entity.type
_entity.pdbx_description
1 polymer ?
#
loop_
_entity_poly.entity_id
_entity_poly.type
_entity_poly.pdbx_seq_one_letter_code
_entity_poly.pdbx_strand_id
1 'polypeptide(L)'
;MELLKDLNAVDTSPVIRRPDYSALRSQLPLLDFSCSQPLPEAVISYRNFYRLQFSEACATGIGTFKSAGFELVAQYWFVDNPKGTLFICHGYFDHTGIYGSAIRFGLERGYNVVIVDFPGHGLSSGEPVAIDTFLQYREVLEALLSKARNKMPEPWHGMGQSTGGATLLSYLQFSLWQPFDKVMLLAPLVRPANWHLRKWVYYLGRFLMPHPSRGFNINTHDAEFARRQALRDPLQSPVMSIRWLGAMVDWLKVFPKTNRNPKPILVVQGTDDKTVDWRYNMGAIADRFPNSKRVIVRGARHQMINETQPYRHQIIEALEQWLAG
;
A
#
# COMPACT_ATOMS: atom_id res chain seq x y z
N MET A 1 -14.61 -15.68 -16.18
CA MET A 1 -15.75 -15.03 -16.90
C MET A 1 -17.07 -15.26 -16.16
N GLU A 2 -17.27 -16.37 -15.46
CA GLU A 2 -18.45 -16.64 -14.63
C GLU A 2 -18.56 -15.71 -13.40
N LEU A 3 -17.50 -15.51 -12.65
CA LEU A 3 -17.48 -14.59 -11.49
C LEU A 3 -17.82 -13.12 -11.81
N LEU A 4 -17.61 -12.67 -13.05
CA LEU A 4 -18.03 -11.33 -13.50
C LEU A 4 -19.53 -11.28 -13.84
N LYS A 5 -20.15 -12.43 -14.17
CA LYS A 5 -21.61 -12.52 -14.36
C LYS A 5 -22.36 -12.47 -13.03
N ASP A 6 -21.79 -13.06 -11.97
CA ASP A 6 -22.37 -12.99 -10.62
C ASP A 6 -22.26 -11.59 -9.98
N LEU A 7 -21.33 -10.74 -10.44
CA LEU A 7 -21.27 -9.34 -10.04
C LEU A 7 -22.43 -8.49 -10.58
N ASN A 8 -23.11 -8.96 -11.64
CA ASN A 8 -24.30 -8.34 -12.21
C ASN A 8 -25.63 -8.90 -11.66
N ALA A 9 -25.60 -9.90 -10.78
CA ALA A 9 -26.79 -10.29 -10.04
C ALA A 9 -27.25 -9.09 -9.21
N VAL A 10 -28.47 -8.63 -9.47
CA VAL A 10 -29.07 -7.48 -8.79
C VAL A 10 -28.95 -7.70 -7.28
N ASP A 11 -28.06 -6.96 -6.64
CA ASP A 11 -27.90 -6.97 -5.19
C ASP A 11 -29.13 -6.29 -4.60
N THR A 12 -30.09 -7.08 -4.12
CA THR A 12 -31.27 -6.62 -3.39
C THR A 12 -30.95 -6.22 -1.94
N SER A 13 -29.68 -6.23 -1.54
CA SER A 13 -29.24 -5.67 -0.28
C SER A 13 -29.61 -4.18 -0.23
N PRO A 14 -30.01 -3.62 0.94
CA PRO A 14 -30.34 -2.21 1.04
C PRO A 14 -29.19 -1.38 0.45
N VAL A 15 -29.53 -0.41 -0.40
CA VAL A 15 -28.56 0.52 -1.02
C VAL A 15 -27.80 1.19 0.11
N ILE A 16 -26.67 0.63 0.49
CA ILE A 16 -25.77 1.25 1.46
C ILE A 16 -25.25 2.49 0.73
N ARG A 17 -25.80 3.65 1.11
CA ARG A 17 -25.36 4.94 0.60
C ARG A 17 -23.85 5.00 0.84
N ARG A 18 -23.05 5.12 -0.24
CA ARG A 18 -21.60 5.24 -0.10
C ARG A 18 -21.30 6.48 0.72
N PRO A 19 -20.54 6.38 1.82
CA PRO A 19 -20.15 7.55 2.58
C PRO A 19 -19.35 8.51 1.69
N ASP A 20 -19.61 9.81 1.83
CA ASP A 20 -18.80 10.84 1.19
C ASP A 20 -17.72 11.31 2.16
N TYR A 21 -16.47 10.99 1.86
CA TYR A 21 -15.30 11.40 2.65
C TYR A 21 -14.54 12.57 2.05
N SER A 22 -15.08 13.22 1.01
CA SER A 22 -14.40 14.32 0.30
C SER A 22 -14.03 15.48 1.23
N ALA A 23 -14.89 15.80 2.20
CA ALA A 23 -14.68 16.88 3.17
C ALA A 23 -13.89 16.45 4.42
N LEU A 24 -13.59 15.15 4.58
CA LEU A 24 -12.97 14.66 5.82
C LEU A 24 -11.55 15.22 6.00
N ARG A 25 -10.74 15.28 4.95
CA ARG A 25 -9.36 15.76 5.04
C ARG A 25 -9.26 17.17 5.64
N SER A 26 -10.13 18.10 5.24
CA SER A 26 -10.12 19.48 5.74
C SER A 26 -10.43 19.61 7.23
N GLN A 27 -10.99 18.58 7.84
CA GLN A 27 -11.32 18.51 9.27
C GLN A 27 -10.24 17.83 10.10
N LEU A 28 -9.19 17.26 9.45
CA LEU A 28 -8.16 16.53 10.16
C LEU A 28 -7.13 17.49 10.78
N PRO A 29 -6.65 17.18 11.99
CA PRO A 29 -5.54 17.92 12.62
C PRO A 29 -4.23 17.68 11.85
N LEU A 30 -3.22 18.47 12.16
CA LEU A 30 -1.86 18.17 11.75
C LEU A 30 -1.41 16.84 12.39
N LEU A 31 -0.67 16.04 11.61
CA LEU A 31 -0.15 14.77 12.09
C LEU A 31 0.80 14.98 13.28
N ASP A 32 0.41 14.43 14.41
CA ASP A 32 1.19 14.43 15.64
C ASP A 32 1.17 13.04 16.29
N PHE A 33 2.34 12.44 16.45
CA PHE A 33 2.52 11.15 17.11
C PHE A 33 2.66 11.28 18.65
N SER A 34 2.68 12.49 19.19
CA SER A 34 2.94 12.72 20.63
C SER A 34 1.70 12.59 21.49
N CYS A 35 0.51 12.67 20.90
CA CYS A 35 -0.73 12.65 21.68
C CYS A 35 -1.83 11.82 20.99
N SER A 36 -2.62 11.14 21.83
CA SER A 36 -3.91 10.61 21.42
C SER A 36 -4.94 11.73 21.53
N GLN A 37 -5.48 12.16 20.39
CA GLN A 37 -6.56 13.14 20.39
C GLN A 37 -7.92 12.44 20.21
N PRO A 38 -9.01 12.95 20.78
CA PRO A 38 -10.33 12.49 20.47
C PRO A 38 -10.56 12.55 18.96
N LEU A 39 -10.99 11.44 18.37
CA LEU A 39 -11.25 11.38 16.94
C LEU A 39 -12.56 12.11 16.59
N PRO A 40 -12.56 12.97 15.55
CA PRO A 40 -13.81 13.54 15.04
C PRO A 40 -14.81 12.44 14.65
N GLU A 41 -16.12 12.72 14.80
CA GLU A 41 -17.18 11.75 14.47
C GLU A 41 -17.08 11.22 13.03
N ALA A 42 -16.71 12.07 12.10
CA ALA A 42 -16.48 11.68 10.71
C ALA A 42 -15.33 10.66 10.56
N VAL A 43 -14.27 10.75 11.36
CA VAL A 43 -13.18 9.77 11.41
C VAL A 43 -13.65 8.45 12.03
N ILE A 44 -14.46 8.52 13.07
CA ILE A 44 -15.06 7.33 13.70
C ILE A 44 -15.95 6.60 12.68
N SER A 45 -16.80 7.33 11.96
CA SER A 45 -17.63 6.80 10.88
C SER A 45 -16.80 6.13 9.77
N TYR A 46 -15.74 6.80 9.32
CA TYR A 46 -14.78 6.24 8.35
C TYR A 46 -14.15 4.94 8.86
N ARG A 47 -13.63 4.92 10.09
CA ARG A 47 -13.01 3.73 10.68
C ARG A 47 -13.99 2.60 10.90
N ASN A 48 -15.22 2.89 11.24
CA ASN A 48 -16.29 1.89 11.34
C ASN A 48 -16.59 1.26 9.99
N PHE A 49 -16.72 2.07 8.94
CA PHE A 49 -16.97 1.58 7.57
C PHE A 49 -15.88 0.63 7.09
N TYR A 50 -14.61 0.97 7.32
CA TYR A 50 -13.46 0.16 6.92
C TYR A 50 -13.03 -0.88 7.97
N ARG A 51 -13.71 -0.96 9.12
CA ARG A 51 -13.38 -1.89 10.22
C ARG A 51 -11.95 -1.70 10.74
N LEU A 52 -11.53 -0.43 10.90
CA LEU A 52 -10.20 -0.04 11.38
C LEU A 52 -10.15 0.22 12.90
N GLN A 53 -11.05 -0.39 13.65
CA GLN A 53 -11.02 -0.42 15.11
C GLN A 53 -10.43 -1.76 15.56
N PHE A 54 -9.41 -1.69 16.40
CA PHE A 54 -8.65 -2.84 16.87
C PHE A 54 -8.59 -2.81 18.39
N SER A 55 -8.99 -3.91 19.03
CA SER A 55 -8.93 -4.08 20.49
C SER A 55 -7.50 -4.11 21.02
N GLU A 56 -6.55 -4.43 20.16
CA GLU A 56 -5.12 -4.49 20.44
C GLU A 56 -4.48 -3.09 20.59
N ALA A 57 -5.16 -2.05 20.10
CA ALA A 57 -4.66 -0.67 20.15
C ALA A 57 -5.15 0.05 21.39
N CYS A 58 -4.21 0.55 22.21
CA CYS A 58 -4.49 1.38 23.38
C CYS A 58 -4.76 2.86 23.01
N ALA A 59 -4.17 3.33 21.90
CA ALA A 59 -4.35 4.69 21.39
C ALA A 59 -4.29 4.71 19.85
N THR A 60 -4.98 5.67 19.25
CA THR A 60 -4.99 5.82 17.80
C THR A 60 -5.05 7.28 17.38
N GLY A 61 -4.56 7.59 16.18
CA GLY A 61 -4.68 8.93 15.63
C GLY A 61 -4.70 8.95 14.11
N ILE A 62 -5.00 10.14 13.59
CA ILE A 62 -5.02 10.48 12.18
C ILE A 62 -4.65 11.95 12.03
N GLY A 63 -3.92 12.29 10.99
CA GLY A 63 -3.58 13.69 10.76
C GLY A 63 -2.99 13.94 9.40
N THR A 64 -2.86 15.22 9.06
CA THR A 64 -2.33 15.70 7.78
C THR A 64 -0.88 16.17 7.90
N PHE A 65 -0.15 16.06 6.80
CA PHE A 65 1.18 16.66 6.63
C PHE A 65 1.43 16.96 5.16
N LYS A 66 2.38 17.86 4.89
CA LYS A 66 2.72 18.24 3.51
C LYS A 66 4.03 17.58 3.09
N SER A 67 4.05 17.02 1.87
CA SER A 67 5.25 16.51 1.20
C SER A 67 5.01 16.39 -0.31
N ALA A 68 6.06 16.47 -1.12
CA ALA A 68 6.03 16.27 -2.57
C ALA A 68 4.96 17.09 -3.31
N GLY A 69 4.56 18.25 -2.79
CA GLY A 69 3.50 19.10 -3.34
C GLY A 69 2.08 18.69 -2.96
N PHE A 70 1.90 17.70 -2.05
CA PHE A 70 0.60 17.19 -1.62
C PHE A 70 0.35 17.43 -0.13
N GLU A 71 -0.93 17.50 0.23
CA GLU A 71 -1.40 17.33 1.60
C GLU A 71 -1.79 15.87 1.79
N LEU A 72 -1.08 15.19 2.67
CA LEU A 72 -1.15 13.75 2.86
C LEU A 72 -1.80 13.42 4.18
N VAL A 73 -2.47 12.27 4.25
CA VAL A 73 -3.11 11.76 5.46
C VAL A 73 -2.39 10.51 5.92
N ALA A 74 -1.94 10.50 7.18
CA ALA A 74 -1.42 9.31 7.84
C ALA A 74 -2.27 8.94 9.04
N GLN A 75 -2.34 7.64 9.31
CA GLN A 75 -3.03 7.07 10.45
C GLN A 75 -2.06 6.22 11.25
N TYR A 76 -2.30 6.13 12.57
CA TYR A 76 -1.49 5.31 13.46
C TYR A 76 -2.33 4.64 14.54
N TRP A 77 -1.80 3.53 15.04
CA TRP A 77 -2.32 2.75 16.16
C TRP A 77 -1.16 2.39 17.07
N PHE A 78 -1.32 2.61 18.34
CA PHE A 78 -0.33 2.32 19.38
C PHE A 78 -0.78 1.15 20.23
N VAL A 79 0.16 0.33 20.63
CA VAL A 79 -0.04 -0.76 21.59
C VAL A 79 0.66 -0.43 22.91
N ASP A 80 0.26 -1.09 23.98
CA ASP A 80 0.96 -0.98 25.26
C ASP A 80 2.33 -1.68 25.17
N ASN A 81 3.38 -1.02 25.67
CA ASN A 81 4.75 -1.54 25.68
C ASN A 81 5.24 -2.03 24.30
N PRO A 82 5.25 -1.16 23.30
CA PRO A 82 5.54 -1.57 21.91
C PRO A 82 6.97 -2.11 21.74
N LYS A 83 7.12 -3.17 20.97
CA LYS A 83 8.41 -3.75 20.57
C LYS A 83 9.14 -2.93 19.50
N GLY A 84 8.48 -1.94 18.92
CA GLY A 84 8.96 -1.12 17.83
C GLY A 84 7.81 -0.56 17.00
N THR A 85 8.08 -0.13 15.77
CA THR A 85 7.09 0.47 14.88
C THR A 85 7.11 -0.16 13.50
N LEU A 86 5.94 -0.54 12.98
CA LEU A 86 5.72 -1.01 11.62
C LEU A 86 5.14 0.11 10.76
N PHE A 87 5.89 0.54 9.74
CA PHE A 87 5.43 1.47 8.72
C PHE A 87 4.92 0.69 7.51
N ILE A 88 3.68 0.98 7.08
CA ILE A 88 3.03 0.31 5.97
C ILE A 88 2.90 1.25 4.78
N CYS A 89 3.27 0.76 3.60
CA CYS A 89 3.14 1.41 2.31
C CYS A 89 2.17 0.61 1.44
N HIS A 90 1.03 1.22 1.06
CA HIS A 90 -0.01 0.55 0.28
C HIS A 90 0.29 0.48 -1.22
N GLY A 91 -0.48 -0.35 -1.95
CA GLY A 91 -0.39 -0.52 -3.39
C GLY A 91 -1.08 0.58 -4.21
N TYR A 92 -0.89 0.54 -5.53
CA TYR A 92 -1.62 1.38 -6.48
C TYR A 92 -3.10 1.00 -6.48
N PHE A 93 -3.98 1.97 -6.45
CA PHE A 93 -5.42 1.85 -6.21
C PHE A 93 -5.83 1.48 -4.78
N ASP A 94 -4.89 1.24 -3.90
CA ASP A 94 -5.16 0.94 -2.51
C ASP A 94 -5.21 2.23 -1.65
N HIS A 95 -5.60 2.09 -0.41
CA HIS A 95 -5.57 3.13 0.62
C HIS A 95 -5.66 2.48 2.00
N THR A 96 -5.42 3.24 3.04
CA THR A 96 -5.44 2.76 4.44
C THR A 96 -6.67 1.93 4.78
N GLY A 97 -7.85 2.31 4.28
CA GLY A 97 -9.12 1.65 4.58
C GLY A 97 -9.15 0.14 4.29
N ILE A 98 -8.40 -0.33 3.30
CA ILE A 98 -8.36 -1.75 2.93
C ILE A 98 -7.17 -2.53 3.53
N TYR A 99 -6.39 -1.90 4.42
CA TYR A 99 -5.20 -2.50 5.03
C TYR A 99 -5.43 -3.02 6.46
N GLY A 100 -6.68 -3.22 6.86
CA GLY A 100 -7.02 -3.72 8.19
C GLY A 100 -6.27 -4.99 8.59
N SER A 101 -6.09 -5.96 7.68
CA SER A 101 -5.33 -7.20 7.94
C SER A 101 -3.84 -6.93 8.21
N ALA A 102 -3.21 -6.00 7.48
CA ALA A 102 -1.80 -5.63 7.69
C ALA A 102 -1.61 -4.85 9.00
N ILE A 103 -2.54 -3.95 9.32
CA ILE A 103 -2.54 -3.20 10.57
C ILE A 103 -2.66 -4.17 11.75
N ARG A 104 -3.65 -5.05 11.73
CA ARG A 104 -3.86 -6.07 12.76
C ARG A 104 -2.63 -6.97 12.92
N PHE A 105 -2.00 -7.38 11.82
CA PHE A 105 -0.76 -8.15 11.85
C PHE A 105 0.33 -7.47 12.71
N GLY A 106 0.53 -6.17 12.55
CA GLY A 106 1.51 -5.42 13.36
C GLY A 106 1.11 -5.33 14.83
N LEU A 107 -0.15 -4.99 15.11
CA LEU A 107 -0.66 -4.80 16.46
C LEU A 107 -0.63 -6.10 17.30
N GLU A 108 -1.10 -7.22 16.74
CA GLU A 108 -1.06 -8.54 17.38
C GLU A 108 0.36 -9.01 17.76
N ARG A 109 1.37 -8.45 17.09
CA ARG A 109 2.79 -8.77 17.36
C ARG A 109 3.49 -7.76 18.25
N GLY A 110 2.71 -6.78 18.76
CA GLY A 110 3.18 -5.79 19.70
C GLY A 110 3.95 -4.63 19.05
N TYR A 111 3.69 -4.32 17.79
CA TYR A 111 4.24 -3.14 17.12
C TYR A 111 3.24 -1.99 17.06
N ASN A 112 3.68 -0.77 17.27
CA ASN A 112 2.94 0.38 16.80
C ASN A 112 2.85 0.32 15.27
N VAL A 113 1.73 0.76 14.70
CA VAL A 113 1.52 0.73 13.26
C VAL A 113 1.26 2.12 12.73
N VAL A 114 1.95 2.48 11.64
CA VAL A 114 1.76 3.75 10.92
C VAL A 114 1.55 3.44 9.44
N ILE A 115 0.53 4.04 8.84
CA ILE A 115 0.25 3.95 7.41
C ILE A 115 -0.10 5.31 6.84
N VAL A 116 0.32 5.61 5.62
CA VAL A 116 0.02 6.86 4.90
C VAL A 116 -0.75 6.55 3.62
N ASP A 117 -1.75 7.34 3.33
CA ASP A 117 -2.36 7.37 2.00
C ASP A 117 -1.45 8.14 1.05
N PHE A 118 -1.02 7.51 -0.04
CA PHE A 118 -0.15 8.12 -1.05
C PHE A 118 -0.88 9.20 -1.87
N PRO A 119 -0.17 10.10 -2.59
CA PRO A 119 -0.76 11.12 -3.45
C PRO A 119 -1.86 10.56 -4.35
N GLY A 120 -3.02 11.21 -4.37
CA GLY A 120 -4.18 10.80 -5.17
C GLY A 120 -4.90 9.54 -4.71
N HIS A 121 -4.57 9.02 -3.51
CA HIS A 121 -5.19 7.83 -2.93
C HIS A 121 -5.86 8.15 -1.58
N GLY A 122 -6.88 7.37 -1.24
CA GLY A 122 -7.54 7.45 0.05
C GLY A 122 -7.99 8.84 0.42
N LEU A 123 -7.58 9.32 1.60
CA LEU A 123 -7.90 10.66 2.10
C LEU A 123 -6.88 11.73 1.71
N SER A 124 -5.75 11.36 1.08
CA SER A 124 -4.71 12.30 0.65
C SER A 124 -5.12 13.12 -0.56
N SER A 125 -4.51 14.31 -0.73
CA SER A 125 -4.75 15.18 -1.88
C SER A 125 -4.07 14.67 -3.15
N GLY A 126 -4.41 15.27 -4.26
CA GLY A 126 -3.86 14.98 -5.58
C GLY A 126 -4.93 14.54 -6.56
N GLU A 127 -4.57 14.56 -7.82
CA GLU A 127 -5.37 13.99 -8.90
C GLU A 127 -5.49 12.47 -8.69
N PRO A 128 -6.66 11.86 -8.93
CA PRO A 128 -6.86 10.44 -8.64
C PRO A 128 -5.75 9.53 -9.19
N VAL A 129 -5.09 8.81 -8.29
CA VAL A 129 -4.04 7.84 -8.55
C VAL A 129 -2.88 8.32 -9.44
N ALA A 130 -2.63 9.64 -9.47
CA ALA A 130 -1.61 10.26 -10.32
C ALA A 130 -0.38 10.70 -9.53
N ILE A 131 0.78 10.49 -10.14
CA ILE A 131 2.08 11.06 -9.78
C ILE A 131 2.84 11.39 -11.06
N ASP A 132 3.82 12.27 -10.97
CA ASP A 132 4.73 12.60 -12.09
C ASP A 132 5.99 11.73 -12.08
N THR A 133 6.42 11.29 -10.91
CA THR A 133 7.62 10.48 -10.73
C THR A 133 7.52 9.61 -9.48
N PHE A 134 8.15 8.43 -9.48
CA PHE A 134 8.25 7.57 -8.29
C PHE A 134 9.07 8.21 -7.16
N LEU A 135 9.82 9.27 -7.44
CA LEU A 135 10.48 10.08 -6.43
C LEU A 135 9.46 10.67 -5.43
N GLN A 136 8.27 11.08 -5.88
CA GLN A 136 7.23 11.64 -5.01
C GLN A 136 6.78 10.64 -3.93
N TYR A 137 6.68 9.34 -4.26
CA TYR A 137 6.38 8.31 -3.24
C TYR A 137 7.49 8.19 -2.19
N ARG A 138 8.76 8.25 -2.63
CA ARG A 138 9.90 8.24 -1.71
C ARG A 138 9.92 9.46 -0.80
N GLU A 139 9.71 10.67 -1.35
CA GLU A 139 9.66 11.92 -0.59
C GLU A 139 8.54 11.91 0.47
N VAL A 140 7.39 11.32 0.14
CA VAL A 140 6.30 11.11 1.10
C VAL A 140 6.74 10.22 2.25
N LEU A 141 7.39 9.10 1.97
CA LEU A 141 7.90 8.20 2.99
C LEU A 141 8.99 8.88 3.83
N GLU A 142 9.94 9.58 3.22
CA GLU A 142 10.98 10.35 3.92
C GLU A 142 10.38 11.38 4.88
N ALA A 143 9.38 12.12 4.44
CA ALA A 143 8.69 13.11 5.27
C ALA A 143 7.94 12.46 6.44
N LEU A 144 7.25 11.33 6.21
CA LEU A 144 6.58 10.58 7.27
C LEU A 144 7.57 10.08 8.32
N LEU A 145 8.65 9.44 7.89
CA LEU A 145 9.70 8.93 8.79
C LEU A 145 10.38 10.06 9.56
N SER A 146 10.64 11.22 8.93
CA SER A 146 11.17 12.40 9.59
C SER A 146 10.24 12.90 10.72
N LYS A 147 8.91 12.86 10.51
CA LYS A 147 7.94 13.22 11.55
C LYS A 147 7.88 12.20 12.70
N ALA A 148 8.12 10.94 12.40
CA ALA A 148 8.16 9.85 13.37
C ALA A 148 9.45 9.85 14.22
N ARG A 149 10.51 10.48 13.72
CA ARG A 149 11.83 10.50 14.37
C ARG A 149 11.73 11.05 15.78
N ASN A 150 12.34 10.36 16.75
CA ASN A 150 12.32 10.65 18.19
C ASN A 150 10.91 10.60 18.84
N LYS A 151 9.88 10.17 18.12
CA LYS A 151 8.51 10.06 18.63
C LYS A 151 7.99 8.62 18.61
N MET A 152 8.50 7.82 17.69
CA MET A 152 8.07 6.44 17.51
C MET A 152 9.16 5.49 18.04
N PRO A 153 8.77 4.43 18.79
CA PRO A 153 9.73 3.46 19.32
C PRO A 153 10.42 2.68 18.20
N GLU A 154 11.70 2.45 18.38
CA GLU A 154 12.53 1.58 17.55
C GLU A 154 12.55 0.14 18.11
N PRO A 155 12.90 -0.90 17.31
CA PRO A 155 13.27 -0.82 15.91
C PRO A 155 12.11 -0.47 14.97
N TRP A 156 12.45 0.14 13.82
CA TRP A 156 11.45 0.42 12.76
C TRP A 156 11.50 -0.65 11.68
N HIS A 157 10.32 -1.10 11.27
CA HIS A 157 10.16 -2.06 10.18
C HIS A 157 9.31 -1.46 9.06
N GLY A 158 9.62 -1.82 7.82
CA GLY A 158 8.85 -1.41 6.64
C GLY A 158 8.11 -2.58 6.02
N MET A 159 6.82 -2.42 5.73
CA MET A 159 6.02 -3.36 4.95
C MET A 159 5.43 -2.66 3.73
N GLY A 160 5.65 -3.19 2.53
CA GLY A 160 5.15 -2.58 1.29
C GLY A 160 4.49 -3.58 0.36
N GLN A 161 3.23 -3.32 0.00
CA GLN A 161 2.49 -4.09 -1.00
C GLN A 161 2.61 -3.43 -2.37
N SER A 162 2.97 -4.18 -3.42
CA SER A 162 2.95 -3.72 -4.82
C SER A 162 3.74 -2.40 -5.01
N THR A 163 3.07 -1.27 -5.31
CA THR A 163 3.66 0.08 -5.39
C THR A 163 4.30 0.51 -4.07
N GLY A 164 3.71 0.14 -2.93
CA GLY A 164 4.35 0.35 -1.63
C GLY A 164 5.68 -0.40 -1.50
N GLY A 165 5.79 -1.58 -2.11
CA GLY A 165 7.07 -2.29 -2.26
C GLY A 165 8.06 -1.52 -3.13
N ALA A 166 7.63 -0.95 -4.26
CA ALA A 166 8.47 -0.09 -5.10
C ALA A 166 8.94 1.17 -4.35
N THR A 167 8.06 1.74 -3.49
CA THR A 167 8.40 2.88 -2.65
C THR A 167 9.53 2.54 -1.67
N LEU A 168 9.43 1.40 -0.97
CA LEU A 168 10.48 0.93 -0.07
C LEU A 168 11.78 0.61 -0.83
N LEU A 169 11.70 -0.03 -2.00
CA LEU A 169 12.88 -0.28 -2.84
C LEU A 169 13.54 1.03 -3.28
N SER A 170 12.75 2.04 -3.66
CA SER A 170 13.26 3.38 -4.00
C SER A 170 13.92 4.04 -2.80
N TYR A 171 13.28 3.96 -1.63
CA TYR A 171 13.82 4.49 -0.39
C TYR A 171 15.18 3.87 -0.04
N LEU A 172 15.26 2.54 -0.04
CA LEU A 172 16.49 1.81 0.26
C LEU A 172 17.62 2.11 -0.72
N GLN A 173 17.32 2.44 -1.98
CA GLN A 173 18.33 2.71 -3.01
C GLN A 173 18.82 4.16 -3.01
N PHE A 174 17.99 5.12 -2.64
CA PHE A 174 18.29 6.53 -2.91
C PHE A 174 18.30 7.42 -1.66
N SER A 175 17.72 6.98 -0.52
CA SER A 175 17.70 7.79 0.69
C SER A 175 18.98 7.57 1.51
N LEU A 176 19.53 8.66 2.05
CA LEU A 176 20.74 8.60 2.86
C LEU A 176 20.49 8.03 4.26
N TRP A 177 19.34 8.35 4.84
CA TRP A 177 18.94 7.85 6.15
C TRP A 177 18.18 6.54 6.02
N GLN A 178 18.64 5.48 6.71
CA GLN A 178 18.17 4.11 6.59
C GLN A 178 17.70 3.54 7.94
N PRO A 179 16.58 4.02 8.49
CA PRO A 179 16.13 3.64 9.84
C PRO A 179 15.51 2.25 9.93
N PHE A 180 15.15 1.62 8.81
CA PHE A 180 14.48 0.33 8.85
C PHE A 180 15.43 -0.79 9.27
N ASP A 181 15.08 -1.52 10.31
CA ASP A 181 15.73 -2.78 10.69
C ASP A 181 15.32 -3.89 9.72
N LYS A 182 14.03 -4.22 9.64
CA LYS A 182 13.49 -5.23 8.70
C LYS A 182 12.63 -4.57 7.63
N VAL A 183 12.71 -5.09 6.40
CA VAL A 183 11.86 -4.69 5.28
C VAL A 183 11.20 -5.89 4.65
N MET A 184 9.88 -5.82 4.49
CA MET A 184 8.99 -6.87 3.98
C MET A 184 8.25 -6.36 2.75
N LEU A 185 8.44 -7.03 1.62
CA LEU A 185 7.83 -6.66 0.34
C LEU A 185 6.83 -7.73 -0.08
N LEU A 186 5.59 -7.34 -0.26
CA LEU A 186 4.48 -8.20 -0.66
C LEU A 186 4.13 -7.93 -2.13
N ALA A 187 4.33 -8.91 -3.00
CA ALA A 187 4.11 -8.79 -4.44
C ALA A 187 4.66 -7.47 -5.03
N PRO A 188 5.94 -7.11 -4.78
CA PRO A 188 6.48 -5.78 -5.05
C PRO A 188 6.47 -5.45 -6.55
N LEU A 189 6.14 -4.19 -6.85
CA LEU A 189 6.11 -3.69 -8.19
C LEU A 189 7.52 -3.22 -8.62
N VAL A 190 8.08 -3.85 -9.65
CA VAL A 190 9.15 -3.29 -10.47
C VAL A 190 8.57 -3.03 -11.86
N ARG A 191 7.93 -4.03 -12.46
CA ARG A 191 7.29 -3.97 -13.77
C ARG A 191 5.87 -4.55 -13.67
N PRO A 192 4.83 -3.87 -14.18
CA PRO A 192 3.48 -4.43 -14.23
C PRO A 192 3.40 -5.55 -15.28
N ALA A 193 2.43 -6.46 -15.10
CA ALA A 193 2.12 -7.47 -16.12
C ALA A 193 1.73 -6.80 -17.45
N ASN A 194 1.97 -7.51 -18.54
CA ASN A 194 1.70 -7.02 -19.90
C ASN A 194 2.36 -5.66 -20.21
N TRP A 195 3.57 -5.46 -19.69
CA TRP A 195 4.27 -4.19 -19.77
C TRP A 195 4.40 -3.63 -21.20
N HIS A 196 4.71 -4.47 -22.17
CA HIS A 196 4.84 -4.03 -23.57
C HIS A 196 3.56 -3.37 -24.08
N LEU A 197 2.39 -3.97 -23.82
CA LEU A 197 1.10 -3.40 -24.19
C LEU A 197 0.82 -2.11 -23.41
N ARG A 198 1.05 -2.09 -22.08
CA ARG A 198 0.83 -0.89 -21.24
C ARG A 198 1.72 0.28 -21.66
N LYS A 199 2.95 0.00 -22.07
CA LYS A 199 3.88 1.00 -22.60
C LYS A 199 3.36 1.62 -23.90
N TRP A 200 2.79 0.82 -24.81
CA TRP A 200 2.15 1.32 -26.02
C TRP A 200 0.91 2.18 -25.70
N VAL A 201 0.08 1.74 -24.77
CA VAL A 201 -1.08 2.53 -24.29
C VAL A 201 -0.62 3.89 -23.75
N TYR A 202 0.49 3.94 -23.02
CA TYR A 202 1.07 5.20 -22.54
C TYR A 202 1.48 6.11 -23.71
N TYR A 203 2.27 5.62 -24.66
CA TYR A 203 2.78 6.46 -25.75
C TYR A 203 1.68 6.96 -26.69
N LEU A 204 0.65 6.17 -26.93
CA LEU A 204 -0.49 6.57 -27.76
C LEU A 204 -1.52 7.40 -26.99
N GLY A 205 -1.77 7.05 -25.72
CA GLY A 205 -2.82 7.64 -24.90
C GLY A 205 -2.45 8.96 -24.21
N ARG A 206 -1.16 9.25 -24.03
CA ARG A 206 -0.69 10.41 -23.24
C ARG A 206 -1.18 11.78 -23.75
N PHE A 207 -1.56 11.86 -25.02
CA PHE A 207 -2.07 13.08 -25.64
C PHE A 207 -3.61 13.11 -25.79
N LEU A 208 -4.28 11.95 -25.65
CA LEU A 208 -5.67 11.78 -25.99
C LEU A 208 -6.59 11.48 -24.79
N MET A 209 -6.10 10.75 -23.79
CA MET A 209 -6.91 10.28 -22.66
C MET A 209 -6.08 10.26 -21.37
N PRO A 210 -6.08 11.36 -20.58
CA PRO A 210 -5.31 11.41 -19.33
C PRO A 210 -5.78 10.40 -18.28
N HIS A 211 -7.08 10.03 -18.31
CA HIS A 211 -7.73 9.14 -17.33
C HIS A 211 -8.57 8.07 -18.00
N PRO A 212 -7.97 7.01 -18.57
CA PRO A 212 -8.75 5.89 -19.09
C PRO A 212 -9.48 5.18 -17.95
N SER A 213 -10.69 4.68 -18.25
CA SER A 213 -11.47 3.86 -17.32
C SER A 213 -10.66 2.66 -16.85
N ARG A 214 -10.72 2.39 -15.54
CA ARG A 214 -10.12 1.20 -14.94
C ARG A 214 -11.04 0.00 -15.09
N GLY A 215 -10.56 -1.08 -15.70
CA GLY A 215 -11.15 -2.40 -15.52
C GLY A 215 -10.84 -2.93 -14.12
N PHE A 216 -11.84 -3.48 -13.42
CA PHE A 216 -11.63 -4.11 -12.12
C PHE A 216 -11.17 -5.56 -12.33
N ASN A 217 -9.98 -5.90 -11.87
CA ASN A 217 -9.45 -7.27 -11.90
C ASN A 217 -9.51 -7.88 -10.50
N ILE A 218 -10.02 -9.10 -10.39
CA ILE A 218 -10.02 -9.86 -9.15
C ILE A 218 -8.59 -10.35 -8.89
N ASN A 219 -7.94 -9.76 -7.88
CA ASN A 219 -6.53 -9.97 -7.55
C ASN A 219 -6.30 -10.62 -6.17
N THR A 220 -7.33 -11.25 -5.63
CA THR A 220 -7.36 -12.07 -4.40
C THR A 220 -8.35 -13.22 -4.56
N HIS A 221 -8.23 -14.27 -3.76
CA HIS A 221 -9.24 -15.33 -3.64
C HIS A 221 -10.37 -14.96 -2.67
N ASP A 222 -10.21 -13.89 -1.89
CA ASP A 222 -11.28 -13.39 -1.03
C ASP A 222 -12.34 -12.64 -1.87
N ALA A 223 -13.41 -13.37 -2.22
CA ALA A 223 -14.49 -12.84 -3.05
C ALA A 223 -15.26 -11.71 -2.36
N GLU A 224 -15.42 -11.77 -1.02
CA GLU A 224 -16.09 -10.70 -0.26
C GLU A 224 -15.26 -9.42 -0.27
N PHE A 225 -13.95 -9.53 -0.02
CA PHE A 225 -13.02 -8.41 -0.12
C PHE A 225 -13.05 -7.80 -1.52
N ALA A 226 -12.92 -8.62 -2.59
CA ALA A 226 -12.92 -8.15 -3.97
C ALA A 226 -14.24 -7.44 -4.33
N ARG A 227 -15.39 -8.00 -3.93
CA ARG A 227 -16.71 -7.41 -4.15
C ARG A 227 -16.87 -6.08 -3.41
N ARG A 228 -16.46 -6.02 -2.14
CA ARG A 228 -16.52 -4.79 -1.34
C ARG A 228 -15.66 -3.69 -1.96
N GLN A 229 -14.44 -4.01 -2.37
CA GLN A 229 -13.53 -3.08 -3.02
C GLN A 229 -14.11 -2.57 -4.36
N ALA A 230 -14.67 -3.45 -5.18
CA ALA A 230 -15.18 -3.08 -6.50
C ALA A 230 -16.48 -2.26 -6.46
N LEU A 231 -17.40 -2.60 -5.55
CA LEU A 231 -18.78 -2.11 -5.62
C LEU A 231 -19.14 -1.13 -4.49
N ARG A 232 -18.45 -1.20 -3.33
CA ARG A 232 -18.88 -0.49 -2.13
C ARG A 232 -17.84 0.50 -1.59
N ASP A 233 -16.60 0.43 -2.07
CA ASP A 233 -15.54 1.31 -1.60
C ASP A 233 -15.63 2.70 -2.25
N PRO A 234 -15.95 3.77 -1.50
CA PRO A 234 -16.09 5.11 -2.04
C PRO A 234 -14.75 5.77 -2.40
N LEU A 235 -13.63 5.24 -1.87
CA LEU A 235 -12.28 5.76 -2.11
C LEU A 235 -11.56 5.05 -3.26
N GLN A 236 -12.18 4.03 -3.87
CA GLN A 236 -11.62 3.38 -5.04
C GLN A 236 -11.70 4.28 -6.27
N SER A 237 -10.55 4.49 -6.91
CA SER A 237 -10.51 5.23 -8.17
C SER A 237 -11.12 4.42 -9.32
N PRO A 238 -12.09 4.98 -10.05
CA PRO A 238 -12.67 4.36 -11.24
C PRO A 238 -11.79 4.51 -12.48
N VAL A 239 -10.70 5.28 -12.39
CA VAL A 239 -9.82 5.61 -13.50
C VAL A 239 -8.38 5.20 -13.21
N MET A 240 -7.61 4.98 -14.26
CA MET A 240 -6.15 4.84 -14.23
C MET A 240 -5.51 6.14 -14.69
N SER A 241 -4.35 6.50 -14.16
CA SER A 241 -3.62 7.69 -14.58
C SER A 241 -2.56 7.37 -15.64
N ILE A 242 -2.62 8.06 -16.77
CA ILE A 242 -1.56 8.00 -17.79
C ILE A 242 -0.27 8.66 -17.27
N ARG A 243 -0.35 9.68 -16.40
CA ARG A 243 0.81 10.29 -15.74
C ARG A 243 1.55 9.23 -14.91
N TRP A 244 0.82 8.42 -14.14
CA TRP A 244 1.41 7.31 -13.39
C TRP A 244 2.11 6.29 -14.29
N LEU A 245 1.55 5.97 -15.46
CA LEU A 245 2.23 5.11 -16.44
C LEU A 245 3.53 5.74 -16.96
N GLY A 246 3.57 7.06 -17.13
CA GLY A 246 4.77 7.80 -17.47
C GLY A 246 5.85 7.68 -16.38
N ALA A 247 5.47 7.92 -15.12
CA ALA A 247 6.35 7.72 -13.97
C ALA A 247 6.88 6.28 -13.89
N MET A 248 6.07 5.28 -14.24
CA MET A 248 6.47 3.87 -14.33
C MET A 248 7.48 3.63 -15.46
N VAL A 249 7.32 4.27 -16.61
CA VAL A 249 8.31 4.20 -17.72
C VAL A 249 9.68 4.68 -17.25
N ASP A 250 9.72 5.77 -16.49
CA ASP A 250 10.98 6.34 -16.00
C ASP A 250 11.56 5.52 -14.84
N TRP A 251 10.75 5.01 -13.93
CA TRP A 251 11.15 4.07 -12.90
C TRP A 251 11.87 2.84 -13.47
N LEU A 252 11.32 2.24 -14.53
CA LEU A 252 11.90 1.08 -15.20
C LEU A 252 13.20 1.38 -15.95
N LYS A 253 13.48 2.63 -16.27
CA LYS A 253 14.80 3.03 -16.82
C LYS A 253 15.87 3.15 -15.73
N VAL A 254 15.45 3.46 -14.50
CA VAL A 254 16.34 3.80 -13.38
C VAL A 254 16.60 2.60 -12.48
N PHE A 255 15.54 1.96 -11.94
CA PHE A 255 15.70 0.91 -10.92
C PHE A 255 16.61 -0.25 -11.33
N PRO A 256 16.53 -0.85 -12.53
CA PRO A 256 17.40 -1.96 -12.90
C PRO A 256 18.88 -1.59 -13.01
N LYS A 257 19.19 -0.29 -13.04
CA LYS A 257 20.56 0.25 -13.17
C LYS A 257 21.14 0.76 -11.85
N THR A 258 20.38 0.69 -10.74
CA THR A 258 20.90 1.09 -9.43
C THR A 258 22.04 0.17 -8.99
N ASN A 259 22.85 0.64 -8.07
CA ASN A 259 23.89 -0.18 -7.46
C ASN A 259 23.29 -1.33 -6.66
N ARG A 260 24.06 -2.38 -6.42
CA ARG A 260 23.68 -3.44 -5.49
C ARG A 260 23.62 -2.89 -4.07
N ASN A 261 22.51 -3.18 -3.39
CA ASN A 261 22.32 -2.82 -2.00
C ASN A 261 22.40 -4.09 -1.14
N PRO A 262 23.33 -4.19 -0.18
CA PRO A 262 23.50 -5.39 0.64
C PRO A 262 22.41 -5.54 1.73
N LYS A 263 21.52 -4.55 1.90
CA LYS A 263 20.44 -4.61 2.89
C LYS A 263 19.62 -5.89 2.72
N PRO A 264 19.52 -6.74 3.74
CA PRO A 264 18.60 -7.87 3.69
C PRO A 264 17.15 -7.40 3.64
N ILE A 265 16.37 -8.01 2.77
CA ILE A 265 14.92 -7.75 2.63
C ILE A 265 14.18 -9.08 2.45
N LEU A 266 12.94 -9.15 2.92
CA LEU A 266 12.03 -10.25 2.60
C LEU A 266 11.18 -9.87 1.40
N VAL A 267 11.04 -10.80 0.45
CA VAL A 267 10.10 -10.68 -0.68
C VAL A 267 9.16 -11.87 -0.68
N VAL A 268 7.86 -11.62 -0.54
CA VAL A 268 6.82 -12.66 -0.60
C VAL A 268 6.00 -12.45 -1.86
N GLN A 269 5.89 -13.50 -2.70
CA GLN A 269 5.30 -13.42 -4.02
C GLN A 269 4.36 -14.59 -4.32
N GLY A 270 3.16 -14.28 -4.80
CA GLY A 270 2.19 -15.26 -5.28
C GLY A 270 2.43 -15.66 -6.73
N THR A 271 2.25 -16.95 -7.07
CA THR A 271 2.47 -17.42 -8.46
C THR A 271 1.30 -17.17 -9.41
N ASP A 272 0.08 -16.95 -8.89
CA ASP A 272 -1.10 -16.59 -9.70
C ASP A 272 -1.32 -15.06 -9.78
N ASP A 273 -0.27 -14.30 -9.50
CA ASP A 273 -0.27 -12.84 -9.65
C ASP A 273 -0.28 -12.48 -11.15
N LYS A 274 -1.37 -11.81 -11.56
CA LYS A 274 -1.59 -11.30 -12.93
C LYS A 274 -1.51 -9.77 -13.01
N THR A 275 -1.19 -9.12 -11.89
CA THR A 275 -1.09 -7.66 -11.79
C THR A 275 0.32 -7.18 -12.11
N VAL A 276 1.33 -7.86 -11.58
CA VAL A 276 2.73 -7.55 -11.82
C VAL A 276 3.41 -8.69 -12.62
N ASP A 277 4.48 -8.36 -13.33
CA ASP A 277 5.37 -9.34 -13.96
C ASP A 277 6.29 -9.92 -12.88
N TRP A 278 5.73 -10.80 -12.05
CA TRP A 278 6.41 -11.25 -10.86
C TRP A 278 7.74 -11.98 -11.12
N ARG A 279 7.85 -12.72 -12.24
CA ARG A 279 9.10 -13.40 -12.59
C ARG A 279 10.22 -12.41 -12.86
N TYR A 280 9.93 -11.39 -13.66
CA TYR A 280 10.88 -10.30 -13.91
C TYR A 280 11.20 -9.55 -12.62
N ASN A 281 10.19 -9.21 -11.82
CA ASN A 281 10.34 -8.42 -10.59
C ASN A 281 11.23 -9.15 -9.58
N MET A 282 11.02 -10.45 -9.39
CA MET A 282 11.85 -11.28 -8.51
C MET A 282 13.31 -11.31 -8.94
N GLY A 283 13.58 -11.41 -10.25
CA GLY A 283 14.93 -11.35 -10.80
C GLY A 283 15.57 -9.98 -10.62
N ALA A 284 14.87 -8.92 -11.01
CA ALA A 284 15.36 -7.54 -10.90
C ALA A 284 15.65 -7.13 -9.44
N ILE A 285 14.83 -7.57 -8.50
CA ILE A 285 15.05 -7.32 -7.08
C ILE A 285 16.27 -8.11 -6.58
N ALA A 286 16.40 -9.40 -6.95
CA ALA A 286 17.53 -10.22 -6.53
C ALA A 286 18.88 -9.66 -7.04
N ASP A 287 18.90 -9.11 -8.26
CA ASP A 287 20.09 -8.47 -8.82
C ASP A 287 20.48 -7.19 -8.04
N ARG A 288 19.52 -6.42 -7.55
CA ARG A 288 19.77 -5.17 -6.81
C ARG A 288 19.95 -5.41 -5.32
N PHE A 289 19.26 -6.41 -4.74
CA PHE A 289 19.33 -6.81 -3.35
C PHE A 289 19.76 -8.28 -3.23
N PRO A 290 21.08 -8.57 -3.35
CA PRO A 290 21.57 -9.94 -3.39
C PRO A 290 21.28 -10.75 -2.12
N ASN A 291 21.09 -10.06 -0.97
CA ASN A 291 20.75 -10.68 0.32
C ASN A 291 19.23 -10.81 0.54
N SER A 292 18.42 -10.68 -0.52
CA SER A 292 16.96 -10.84 -0.40
C SER A 292 16.58 -12.29 -0.11
N LYS A 293 15.80 -12.51 0.98
CA LYS A 293 15.06 -13.75 1.22
C LYS A 293 13.78 -13.73 0.39
N ARG A 294 13.54 -14.77 -0.38
CA ARG A 294 12.39 -14.84 -1.31
C ARG A 294 11.51 -16.02 -0.95
N VAL A 295 10.23 -15.75 -0.70
CA VAL A 295 9.20 -16.75 -0.37
C VAL A 295 8.16 -16.74 -1.49
N ILE A 296 7.95 -17.89 -2.10
CA ILE A 296 6.97 -18.09 -3.18
C ILE A 296 5.76 -18.82 -2.63
N VAL A 297 4.61 -18.16 -2.66
CA VAL A 297 3.34 -18.77 -2.24
C VAL A 297 2.60 -19.24 -3.49
N ARG A 298 2.60 -20.56 -3.70
CA ARG A 298 2.00 -21.17 -4.89
C ARG A 298 0.49 -20.97 -4.92
N GLY A 299 -0.02 -20.43 -6.04
CA GLY A 299 -1.44 -20.17 -6.24
C GLY A 299 -1.94 -18.84 -5.69
N ALA A 300 -1.23 -18.18 -4.76
CA ALA A 300 -1.64 -16.88 -4.25
C ALA A 300 -1.65 -15.82 -5.36
N ARG A 301 -2.61 -14.90 -5.28
CA ARG A 301 -2.77 -13.75 -6.18
C ARG A 301 -2.03 -12.53 -5.66
N HIS A 302 -2.33 -11.36 -6.23
CA HIS A 302 -1.58 -10.13 -6.00
C HIS A 302 -1.80 -9.50 -4.62
N GLN A 303 -3.04 -9.48 -4.11
CA GLN A 303 -3.39 -8.86 -2.81
C GLN A 303 -3.01 -9.78 -1.64
N MET A 304 -1.69 -9.90 -1.38
CA MET A 304 -1.10 -10.91 -0.50
C MET A 304 -1.71 -10.91 0.91
N ILE A 305 -1.73 -9.76 1.60
CA ILE A 305 -2.22 -9.68 2.98
C ILE A 305 -3.75 -9.87 3.09
N ASN A 306 -4.46 -9.66 1.99
CA ASN A 306 -5.92 -9.83 1.87
C ASN A 306 -6.30 -11.12 1.15
N GLU A 307 -5.41 -12.11 1.11
CA GLU A 307 -5.70 -13.45 0.60
C GLU A 307 -6.50 -14.28 1.61
N THR A 308 -7.14 -15.34 1.11
CA THR A 308 -7.81 -16.35 1.95
C THR A 308 -6.82 -17.36 2.52
N GLN A 309 -7.26 -18.12 3.52
CA GLN A 309 -6.58 -19.33 3.92
C GLN A 309 -6.61 -20.36 2.75
N PRO A 310 -5.57 -21.17 2.53
CA PRO A 310 -4.33 -21.30 3.30
C PRO A 310 -3.20 -20.33 2.88
N TYR A 311 -3.41 -19.50 1.85
CA TYR A 311 -2.37 -18.60 1.33
C TYR A 311 -1.94 -17.57 2.38
N ARG A 312 -2.91 -16.93 3.04
CA ARG A 312 -2.64 -15.93 4.08
C ARG A 312 -1.81 -16.50 5.22
N HIS A 313 -2.05 -17.76 5.63
CA HIS A 313 -1.25 -18.41 6.66
C HIS A 313 0.23 -18.47 6.28
N GLN A 314 0.56 -18.96 5.07
CA GLN A 314 1.93 -19.04 4.59
C GLN A 314 2.61 -17.65 4.50
N ILE A 315 1.84 -16.62 4.10
CA ILE A 315 2.34 -15.24 4.03
C ILE A 315 2.67 -14.74 5.43
N ILE A 316 1.75 -14.87 6.38
CA ILE A 316 1.92 -14.45 7.77
C ILE A 316 3.12 -15.17 8.40
N GLU A 317 3.23 -16.49 8.23
CA GLU A 317 4.35 -17.27 8.73
C GLU A 317 5.70 -16.76 8.20
N ALA A 318 5.78 -16.45 6.91
CA ALA A 318 7.00 -15.88 6.33
C ALA A 318 7.38 -14.51 6.93
N LEU A 319 6.37 -13.65 7.18
CA LEU A 319 6.57 -12.35 7.81
C LEU A 319 7.04 -12.50 9.27
N GLU A 320 6.43 -13.41 10.04
CA GLU A 320 6.79 -13.68 11.44
C GLU A 320 8.22 -14.22 11.56
N GLN A 321 8.56 -15.22 10.75
CA GLN A 321 9.93 -15.77 10.71
C GLN A 321 10.96 -14.72 10.36
N TRP A 322 10.60 -13.75 9.52
CA TRP A 322 11.48 -12.63 9.15
C TRP A 322 11.66 -11.62 10.27
N LEU A 323 10.59 -11.31 11.01
CA LEU A 323 10.65 -10.39 12.14
C LEU A 323 11.38 -11.01 13.36
N ALA A 324 11.35 -12.33 13.52
CA ALA A 324 11.98 -13.04 14.64
C ALA A 324 13.49 -13.25 14.49
N GLY A 325 14.00 -13.29 13.26
CA GLY A 325 15.43 -13.50 12.94
C GLY A 325 16.14 -12.26 12.49
#